data_f4eaade5887f5e6641eb6849ee19828e
#
_entry.id   f4eaade5887f5e6641eb6849ee19828e
#
_cell.length_a   1.000
_cell.length_b   1.000
_cell.length_c   1.000
_cell.angle_alpha   90.00
_cell.angle_beta   90.00
_cell.angle_gamma   90.00
#
_symmetry.space_group_name_H-M   'P 1'
#
loop_
_entity.id
_entity.type
_entity.pdbx_description
1 polymer ?
#
loop_
_entity_poly.entity_id
_entity_poly.type
_entity_poly.pdbx_seq_one_letter_code
_entity_poly.pdbx_strand_id
1 'polypeptide(L)'
;MTLQNVTVIIPAHNRPERLRRLLDYYSRTDIKILVPDSSDHPFADAEKYPDITYLHRPKLHFLLKLKEVLPMISTPYVLYCADDDFAVPSGIAQMTTFLDEHPDYSTAQGHYLTFTPRKGKISFYPRYIRYFDKQVTGDTPRERLLQEKNMYASLLYSVIRTRAFQRMYAACFNPDGSLRFRNLFLAEEFFNHTALIFGKYATLPYFYSAREHITGSAAETTVPVSVIKTSHKYREEYQGFLLALSELLAAREGDTLEDAFSFICSISDMPKDTAEISGKRKIMEFTHKHPLLRWVNRLANWRYNQKGLKAVRGMQSYPCTFSTPEKEEIIKAIEHS
;
A
#
# COMPACT_ATOMS: atom_id res chain seq x y z
N MET A 1 24.17 -6.14 4.01
CA MET A 1 22.83 -6.73 3.81
C MET A 1 22.52 -6.51 2.34
N THR A 2 22.30 -7.54 1.56
CA THR A 2 22.01 -7.40 0.12
C THR A 2 20.51 -7.39 -0.09
N LEU A 3 20.02 -6.49 -0.95
CA LEU A 3 18.61 -6.34 -1.33
C LEU A 3 18.40 -6.53 -2.84
N GLN A 4 19.36 -7.15 -3.51
CA GLN A 4 19.31 -7.44 -4.94
C GLN A 4 18.17 -8.38 -5.35
N ASN A 5 17.51 -9.02 -4.38
CA ASN A 5 16.35 -9.89 -4.57
C ASN A 5 15.00 -9.15 -4.58
N VAL A 6 15.01 -7.82 -4.45
CA VAL A 6 13.78 -6.97 -4.41
C VAL A 6 13.82 -5.91 -5.49
N THR A 7 12.70 -5.73 -6.19
CA THR A 7 12.44 -4.56 -7.02
C THR A 7 11.45 -3.63 -6.30
N VAL A 8 11.83 -2.37 -6.11
CA VAL A 8 10.95 -1.32 -5.62
C VAL A 8 10.36 -0.55 -6.79
N ILE A 9 9.04 -0.51 -6.90
CA ILE A 9 8.33 0.30 -7.88
C ILE A 9 7.91 1.60 -7.21
N ILE A 10 8.38 2.73 -7.75
CA ILE A 10 8.07 4.09 -7.26
C ILE A 10 7.25 4.81 -8.33
N PRO A 11 5.92 4.74 -8.31
CA PRO A 11 5.11 5.47 -9.26
C PRO A 11 5.07 6.96 -8.90
N ALA A 12 5.62 7.79 -9.77
CA ALA A 12 5.70 9.23 -9.60
C ALA A 12 4.58 9.97 -10.35
N HIS A 13 4.15 11.12 -9.82
CA HIS A 13 3.23 12.04 -10.49
C HIS A 13 3.30 13.45 -9.92
N ASN A 14 3.87 14.38 -10.68
CA ASN A 14 3.95 15.84 -10.39
C ASN A 14 4.54 16.17 -8.98
N ARG A 15 5.54 15.38 -8.51
CA ARG A 15 6.19 15.56 -7.21
C ARG A 15 7.70 15.32 -7.30
N PRO A 16 8.44 16.09 -8.14
CA PRO A 16 9.85 15.83 -8.40
C PRO A 16 10.73 15.93 -7.14
N GLU A 17 10.42 16.81 -6.18
CA GLU A 17 11.19 16.93 -4.95
C GLU A 17 11.07 15.66 -4.07
N ARG A 18 9.86 15.09 -3.97
CA ARG A 18 9.65 13.85 -3.22
C ARG A 18 10.32 12.67 -3.89
N LEU A 19 10.23 12.58 -5.21
CA LEU A 19 10.92 11.55 -5.97
C LEU A 19 12.43 11.65 -5.74
N ARG A 20 13.03 12.85 -5.86
CA ARG A 20 14.46 13.08 -5.60
C ARG A 20 14.84 12.61 -4.20
N ARG A 21 14.12 13.05 -3.19
CA ARG A 21 14.31 12.65 -1.79
C ARG A 21 14.34 11.14 -1.60
N LEU A 22 13.41 10.44 -2.23
CA LEU A 22 13.32 8.99 -2.12
C LEU A 22 14.45 8.27 -2.88
N LEU A 23 14.85 8.77 -4.05
CA LEU A 23 15.98 8.24 -4.81
C LEU A 23 17.31 8.47 -4.07
N ASP A 24 17.52 9.65 -3.46
CA ASP A 24 18.68 9.92 -2.62
C ASP A 24 18.74 9.00 -1.40
N TYR A 25 17.60 8.70 -0.78
CA TYR A 25 17.50 7.75 0.32
C TYR A 25 17.95 6.34 -0.08
N TYR A 26 17.59 5.89 -1.30
CA TYR A 26 17.98 4.57 -1.78
C TYR A 26 19.36 4.52 -2.47
N SER A 27 20.00 5.66 -2.74
CA SER A 27 21.26 5.72 -3.51
C SER A 27 22.42 4.91 -2.90
N ARG A 28 22.33 4.53 -1.63
CA ARG A 28 23.34 3.72 -0.91
C ARG A 28 22.94 2.25 -0.77
N THR A 29 21.91 1.83 -1.46
CA THR A 29 21.40 0.45 -1.43
C THR A 29 21.63 -0.22 -2.77
N ASP A 30 21.57 -1.55 -2.79
CA ASP A 30 21.63 -2.37 -4.01
C ASP A 30 20.24 -2.81 -4.49
N ILE A 31 19.18 -2.09 -4.07
CA ILE A 31 17.80 -2.32 -4.47
C ILE A 31 17.61 -1.95 -5.94
N LYS A 32 16.94 -2.79 -6.70
CA LYS A 32 16.48 -2.43 -8.04
C LYS A 32 15.27 -1.50 -7.96
N ILE A 33 15.36 -0.36 -8.66
CA ILE A 33 14.30 0.66 -8.64
C ILE A 33 13.72 0.87 -10.03
N LEU A 34 12.38 0.80 -10.13
CA LEU A 34 11.62 1.13 -11.33
C LEU A 34 10.74 2.35 -11.02
N VAL A 35 10.87 3.41 -11.82
CA VAL A 35 10.13 4.65 -11.66
C VAL A 35 9.22 4.88 -12.87
N PRO A 36 7.97 4.37 -12.86
CA PRO A 36 6.96 4.75 -13.83
C PRO A 36 6.38 6.13 -13.46
N ASP A 37 6.75 7.15 -14.23
CA ASP A 37 6.35 8.53 -13.98
C ASP A 37 5.26 8.99 -14.96
N SER A 38 4.16 9.51 -14.42
CA SER A 38 3.06 10.09 -15.22
C SER A 38 2.94 11.62 -15.09
N SER A 39 3.99 12.28 -14.62
CA SER A 39 4.07 13.74 -14.51
C SER A 39 3.88 14.42 -15.85
N ASP A 40 3.44 15.67 -15.83
CA ASP A 40 3.30 16.48 -17.05
C ASP A 40 4.64 16.72 -17.74
N HIS A 41 5.72 16.83 -16.95
CA HIS A 41 7.10 16.97 -17.42
C HIS A 41 7.96 15.83 -16.86
N PRO A 42 8.99 15.37 -17.61
CA PRO A 42 9.91 14.36 -17.11
C PRO A 42 10.70 14.86 -15.90
N PHE A 43 11.12 13.94 -15.06
CA PHE A 43 11.99 14.24 -13.92
C PHE A 43 13.37 14.70 -14.42
N ALA A 44 13.70 15.97 -14.18
CA ALA A 44 14.89 16.61 -14.74
C ALA A 44 16.22 16.00 -14.26
N ASP A 45 16.22 15.39 -13.08
CA ASP A 45 17.42 14.80 -12.46
C ASP A 45 17.57 13.30 -12.74
N ALA A 46 16.80 12.70 -13.64
CA ALA A 46 16.82 11.24 -13.88
C ALA A 46 18.23 10.71 -14.20
N GLU A 47 19.03 11.48 -14.93
CA GLU A 47 20.40 11.12 -15.30
C GLU A 47 21.36 11.06 -14.11
N LYS A 48 21.03 11.66 -12.97
CA LYS A 48 21.84 11.59 -11.73
C LYS A 48 21.74 10.22 -11.04
N TYR A 49 20.78 9.38 -11.46
CA TYR A 49 20.50 8.07 -10.86
C TYR A 49 20.65 6.95 -11.92
N PRO A 50 21.87 6.59 -12.33
CA PRO A 50 22.10 5.67 -13.43
C PRO A 50 21.63 4.24 -13.14
N ASP A 51 21.47 3.87 -11.88
CA ASP A 51 21.06 2.52 -11.43
C ASP A 51 19.53 2.32 -11.38
N ILE A 52 18.74 3.38 -11.69
CA ILE A 52 17.28 3.26 -11.77
C ILE A 52 16.81 3.04 -13.21
N THR A 53 15.67 2.39 -13.35
CA THR A 53 14.93 2.38 -14.62
C THR A 53 13.81 3.41 -14.55
N TYR A 54 13.98 4.52 -15.25
CA TYR A 54 13.01 5.62 -15.31
C TYR A 54 12.21 5.59 -16.61
N LEU A 55 10.88 5.66 -16.50
CA LEU A 55 9.94 5.64 -17.64
C LEU A 55 8.95 6.77 -17.51
N HIS A 56 9.08 7.79 -18.36
CA HIS A 56 8.13 8.90 -18.42
C HIS A 56 6.98 8.59 -19.39
N ARG A 57 5.76 8.63 -18.88
CA ARG A 57 4.50 8.42 -19.61
C ARG A 57 3.46 9.43 -19.13
N PRO A 58 3.47 10.65 -19.67
CA PRO A 58 2.66 11.73 -19.15
C PRO A 58 1.18 11.39 -19.15
N LYS A 59 0.51 11.73 -18.04
CA LYS A 59 -0.93 11.54 -17.82
C LYS A 59 -1.43 10.09 -17.87
N LEU A 60 -0.52 9.12 -17.96
CA LEU A 60 -0.93 7.72 -18.00
C LEU A 60 -1.55 7.30 -16.64
N HIS A 61 -2.68 6.61 -16.71
CA HIS A 61 -3.37 6.11 -15.52
C HIS A 61 -2.46 5.19 -14.69
N PHE A 62 -2.59 5.25 -13.37
CA PHE A 62 -1.79 4.49 -12.40
C PHE A 62 -1.62 3.01 -12.78
N LEU A 63 -2.71 2.28 -13.03
CA LEU A 63 -2.62 0.88 -13.42
C LEU A 63 -1.95 0.69 -14.80
N LEU A 64 -2.10 1.60 -15.75
CA LEU A 64 -1.48 1.48 -17.06
C LEU A 64 0.03 1.72 -17.02
N LYS A 65 0.50 2.71 -16.24
CA LYS A 65 1.94 2.95 -16.11
C LYS A 65 2.68 1.82 -15.39
N LEU A 66 2.02 1.15 -14.43
CA LEU A 66 2.57 -0.04 -13.81
C LEU A 66 2.69 -1.21 -14.80
N LYS A 67 1.74 -1.35 -15.75
CA LYS A 67 1.78 -2.40 -16.79
C LYS A 67 3.09 -2.38 -17.58
N GLU A 68 3.63 -1.19 -17.84
CA GLU A 68 4.86 -1.06 -18.62
C GLU A 68 6.10 -1.55 -17.88
N VAL A 69 6.13 -1.47 -16.55
CA VAL A 69 7.30 -1.89 -15.75
C VAL A 69 7.24 -3.36 -15.32
N LEU A 70 6.07 -4.01 -15.38
CA LEU A 70 5.94 -5.41 -14.98
C LEU A 70 6.94 -6.37 -15.66
N PRO A 71 7.16 -6.30 -16.98
CA PRO A 71 8.12 -7.17 -17.67
C PRO A 71 9.57 -6.95 -17.24
N MET A 72 9.87 -5.81 -16.61
CA MET A 72 11.22 -5.44 -16.16
C MET A 72 11.55 -5.99 -14.77
N ILE A 73 10.57 -6.54 -14.05
CA ILE A 73 10.77 -7.12 -12.73
C ILE A 73 11.41 -8.49 -12.90
N SER A 74 12.68 -8.59 -12.56
CA SER A 74 13.45 -9.84 -12.64
C SER A 74 13.79 -10.44 -11.27
N THR A 75 13.42 -9.77 -10.18
CA THR A 75 13.69 -10.19 -8.80
C THR A 75 12.58 -11.09 -8.27
N PRO A 76 12.84 -11.98 -7.30
CA PRO A 76 11.82 -12.84 -6.68
C PRO A 76 10.77 -12.07 -5.91
N TYR A 77 11.08 -10.86 -5.45
CA TYR A 77 10.17 -10.01 -4.67
C TYR A 77 10.00 -8.64 -5.31
N VAL A 78 8.83 -8.05 -5.08
CA VAL A 78 8.48 -6.70 -5.50
C VAL A 78 7.81 -5.96 -4.34
N LEU A 79 8.06 -4.67 -4.28
CA LEU A 79 7.47 -3.73 -3.33
C LEU A 79 7.00 -2.50 -4.08
N TYR A 80 5.78 -2.07 -3.80
CA TYR A 80 5.26 -0.77 -4.21
C TYR A 80 5.54 0.27 -3.13
N CYS A 81 6.23 1.36 -3.47
CA CYS A 81 6.50 2.48 -2.57
C CYS A 81 6.03 3.78 -3.23
N ALA A 82 5.13 4.51 -2.59
CA ALA A 82 4.71 5.81 -3.09
C ALA A 82 5.87 6.83 -3.04
N ASP A 83 5.88 7.80 -3.94
CA ASP A 83 6.95 8.80 -4.06
C ASP A 83 7.10 9.71 -2.83
N ASP A 84 6.12 9.73 -1.94
CA ASP A 84 6.08 10.48 -0.69
C ASP A 84 6.38 9.63 0.57
N ASP A 85 6.54 8.34 0.41
CA ASP A 85 6.77 7.39 1.51
C ASP A 85 8.24 6.89 1.52
N PHE A 86 8.63 6.22 2.60
CA PHE A 86 9.90 5.51 2.72
C PHE A 86 9.63 4.06 3.10
N ALA A 87 10.13 3.11 2.33
CA ALA A 87 10.24 1.73 2.76
C ALA A 87 11.66 1.48 3.28
N VAL A 88 11.76 0.93 4.49
CA VAL A 88 13.02 0.83 5.24
C VAL A 88 13.83 -0.38 4.77
N PRO A 89 15.07 -0.21 4.28
CA PRO A 89 15.87 -1.32 3.75
C PRO A 89 16.05 -2.50 4.70
N SER A 90 16.32 -2.25 5.99
CA SER A 90 16.42 -3.31 7.00
C SER A 90 15.09 -4.05 7.20
N GLY A 91 13.96 -3.33 7.17
CA GLY A 91 12.62 -3.92 7.21
C GLY A 91 12.33 -4.76 5.98
N ILE A 92 12.65 -4.27 4.77
CA ILE A 92 12.49 -5.04 3.53
C ILE A 92 13.25 -6.36 3.61
N ALA A 93 14.50 -6.35 4.08
CA ALA A 93 15.31 -7.55 4.22
C ALA A 93 14.70 -8.57 5.18
N GLN A 94 14.11 -8.12 6.30
CA GLN A 94 13.40 -9.02 7.23
C GLN A 94 12.17 -9.66 6.56
N MET A 95 11.44 -8.90 5.73
CA MET A 95 10.27 -9.42 5.01
C MET A 95 10.69 -10.46 3.96
N THR A 96 11.76 -10.22 3.21
CA THR A 96 12.24 -11.19 2.23
C THR A 96 12.77 -12.46 2.88
N THR A 97 13.55 -12.35 3.96
CA THR A 97 14.01 -13.51 4.74
C THR A 97 12.83 -14.35 5.23
N PHE A 98 11.82 -13.71 5.83
CA PHE A 98 10.61 -14.40 6.27
C PHE A 98 9.90 -15.12 5.11
N LEU A 99 9.77 -14.46 3.97
CA LEU A 99 9.12 -15.07 2.81
C LEU A 99 9.95 -16.24 2.24
N ASP A 100 11.29 -16.19 2.28
CA ASP A 100 12.14 -17.31 1.87
C ASP A 100 11.92 -18.52 2.77
N GLU A 101 11.78 -18.34 4.09
CA GLU A 101 11.56 -19.39 5.07
C GLU A 101 10.11 -19.92 5.07
N HIS A 102 9.14 -19.15 4.56
CA HIS A 102 7.72 -19.47 4.58
C HIS A 102 7.08 -19.43 3.18
N PRO A 103 7.22 -20.50 2.38
CA PRO A 103 6.77 -20.53 0.97
C PRO A 103 5.25 -20.45 0.79
N ASP A 104 4.47 -20.71 1.82
CA ASP A 104 3.00 -20.59 1.86
C ASP A 104 2.51 -19.15 2.06
N TYR A 105 3.40 -18.21 2.40
CA TYR A 105 3.09 -16.79 2.45
C TYR A 105 3.34 -16.11 1.09
N SER A 106 2.35 -15.37 0.60
CA SER A 106 2.45 -14.57 -0.63
C SER A 106 3.06 -13.21 -0.37
N THR A 107 2.85 -12.67 0.83
CA THR A 107 3.21 -11.31 1.18
C THR A 107 3.51 -11.15 2.67
N ALA A 108 4.41 -10.22 2.98
CA ALA A 108 4.75 -9.82 4.33
C ALA A 108 4.99 -8.31 4.40
N GLN A 109 4.67 -7.71 5.53
CA GLN A 109 5.02 -6.33 5.86
C GLN A 109 5.44 -6.21 7.32
N GLY A 110 6.00 -5.06 7.68
CA GLY A 110 6.28 -4.73 9.07
C GLY A 110 5.42 -3.59 9.57
N HIS A 111 5.89 -2.91 10.61
CA HIS A 111 5.20 -1.80 11.25
C HIS A 111 5.41 -0.50 10.48
N TYR A 112 4.37 0.33 10.47
CA TYR A 112 4.34 1.63 9.79
C TYR A 112 4.39 2.78 10.78
N LEU A 113 5.17 3.81 10.44
CA LEU A 113 5.05 5.14 11.03
C LEU A 113 4.36 6.10 10.05
N THR A 114 3.67 7.08 10.59
CA THR A 114 3.33 8.32 9.86
C THR A 114 4.31 9.39 10.27
N PHE A 115 4.85 10.17 9.34
CA PHE A 115 5.65 11.33 9.65
C PHE A 115 5.03 12.62 9.11
N THR A 116 5.31 13.72 9.78
CA THR A 116 4.84 15.05 9.40
C THR A 116 5.97 16.05 9.54
N PRO A 117 6.51 16.58 8.44
CA PRO A 117 7.47 17.68 8.49
C PRO A 117 6.76 18.97 8.87
N ARG A 118 7.26 19.69 9.87
CA ARG A 118 6.75 21.03 10.26
C ARG A 118 7.88 21.90 10.78
N LYS A 119 8.15 23.03 10.10
CA LYS A 119 9.04 24.10 10.59
C LYS A 119 10.34 23.58 11.21
N GLY A 120 11.08 22.74 10.48
CA GLY A 120 12.35 22.18 10.94
C GLY A 120 12.24 21.08 12.01
N LYS A 121 11.04 20.55 12.25
CA LYS A 121 10.82 19.41 13.15
C LYS A 121 10.02 18.31 12.45
N ILE A 122 10.53 17.09 12.51
CA ILE A 122 9.85 15.90 11.97
C ILE A 122 9.30 15.10 13.15
N SER A 123 7.99 14.83 13.11
CA SER A 123 7.30 14.06 14.14
C SER A 123 6.85 12.73 13.56
N PHE A 124 7.10 11.63 14.29
CA PHE A 124 6.70 10.28 13.91
C PHE A 124 5.64 9.75 14.84
N TYR A 125 4.65 9.04 14.27
CA TYR A 125 3.56 8.40 15.02
C TYR A 125 3.28 7.01 14.46
N PRO A 126 2.99 5.99 15.31
CA PRO A 126 2.60 4.68 14.86
C PRO A 126 1.33 4.74 13.98
N ARG A 127 1.36 3.99 12.89
CA ARG A 127 0.22 3.83 11.97
C ARG A 127 -0.23 2.38 11.97
N TYR A 128 -1.52 2.14 11.82
CA TYR A 128 -2.09 0.79 11.75
C TYR A 128 -1.84 -0.08 12.99
N ILE A 129 -1.83 0.50 14.19
CA ILE A 129 -1.51 -0.18 15.46
C ILE A 129 -2.38 -1.42 15.70
N ARG A 130 -3.64 -1.41 15.24
CA ARG A 130 -4.56 -2.54 15.36
C ARG A 130 -4.11 -3.78 14.61
N TYR A 131 -3.17 -3.62 13.67
CA TYR A 131 -2.69 -4.69 12.79
C TYR A 131 -1.24 -5.08 13.08
N PHE A 132 -0.65 -4.54 14.15
CA PHE A 132 0.64 -5.01 14.63
C PHE A 132 0.51 -6.48 15.05
N ASP A 133 1.45 -7.30 14.62
CA ASP A 133 1.52 -8.75 14.88
C ASP A 133 0.30 -9.54 14.32
N LYS A 134 -0.44 -8.98 13.38
CA LYS A 134 -1.55 -9.67 12.72
C LYS A 134 -1.05 -10.56 11.58
N GLN A 135 -1.67 -11.72 11.49
CA GLN A 135 -1.44 -12.70 10.44
C GLN A 135 -2.77 -13.17 9.85
N VAL A 136 -2.76 -13.53 8.59
CA VAL A 136 -3.83 -14.23 7.90
C VAL A 136 -3.28 -15.58 7.46
N THR A 137 -3.68 -16.64 8.13
CA THR A 137 -3.05 -17.96 8.05
C THR A 137 -3.98 -19.08 7.62
N GLY A 138 -5.21 -18.77 7.22
CA GLY A 138 -6.16 -19.74 6.69
C GLY A 138 -5.54 -20.62 5.58
N ASP A 139 -5.84 -21.90 5.57
CA ASP A 139 -5.25 -22.84 4.61
C ASP A 139 -5.81 -22.63 3.21
N THR A 140 -7.09 -22.31 3.10
CA THR A 140 -7.75 -22.02 1.84
C THR A 140 -7.82 -20.51 1.54
N PRO A 141 -7.88 -20.10 0.26
CA PRO A 141 -8.14 -18.71 -0.11
C PRO A 141 -9.41 -18.14 0.52
N ARG A 142 -10.49 -18.90 0.58
CA ARG A 142 -11.76 -18.47 1.19
C ARG A 142 -11.62 -18.18 2.67
N GLU A 143 -10.93 -19.03 3.42
CA GLU A 143 -10.64 -18.81 4.85
C GLU A 143 -9.83 -17.54 5.05
N ARG A 144 -8.80 -17.29 4.23
CA ARG A 144 -7.99 -16.08 4.31
C ARG A 144 -8.78 -14.81 4.02
N LEU A 145 -9.63 -14.83 3.00
CA LEU A 145 -10.51 -13.70 2.67
C LEU A 145 -11.52 -13.41 3.80
N LEU A 146 -12.05 -14.45 4.47
CA LEU A 146 -12.91 -14.28 5.63
C LEU A 146 -12.17 -13.73 6.85
N GLN A 147 -10.91 -14.13 7.07
CA GLN A 147 -10.07 -13.60 8.15
C GLN A 147 -9.74 -12.11 7.92
N GLU A 148 -9.49 -11.70 6.66
CA GLU A 148 -9.17 -10.31 6.30
C GLU A 148 -10.35 -9.35 6.48
N LYS A 149 -11.58 -9.82 6.41
CA LYS A 149 -12.79 -9.02 6.57
C LYS A 149 -12.72 -8.07 7.77
N ASN A 150 -12.09 -8.51 8.86
CA ASN A 150 -11.92 -7.76 10.10
C ASN A 150 -10.59 -6.99 10.16
N MET A 151 -9.82 -6.98 9.08
CA MET A 151 -8.51 -6.35 9.00
C MET A 151 -8.48 -5.40 7.81
N TYR A 152 -8.17 -4.13 8.06
CA TYR A 152 -7.71 -3.24 7.00
C TYR A 152 -6.21 -3.05 7.15
N ALA A 153 -5.45 -3.78 6.35
CA ALA A 153 -4.04 -3.50 6.13
C ALA A 153 -3.86 -3.28 4.61
N SER A 154 -3.18 -2.21 4.21
CA SER A 154 -2.91 -2.00 2.79
C SER A 154 -1.79 -2.91 2.33
N LEU A 155 -2.17 -4.11 1.85
CA LEU A 155 -1.22 -5.12 1.37
C LEU A 155 -0.53 -4.73 0.07
N LEU A 156 -1.05 -3.73 -0.65
CA LEU A 156 -0.40 -3.18 -1.84
C LEU A 156 1.05 -2.71 -1.55
N TYR A 157 1.29 -2.19 -0.34
CA TYR A 157 2.60 -1.66 0.06
C TYR A 157 3.47 -2.66 0.80
N SER A 158 3.10 -3.94 0.82
CA SER A 158 3.93 -5.00 1.41
C SER A 158 4.95 -5.55 0.42
N VAL A 159 5.91 -6.33 0.91
CA VAL A 159 6.78 -7.14 0.06
C VAL A 159 5.95 -8.32 -0.44
N ILE A 160 5.85 -8.47 -1.75
CA ILE A 160 5.01 -9.47 -2.43
C ILE A 160 5.91 -10.36 -3.30
N ARG A 161 5.63 -11.65 -3.38
CA ARG A 161 6.27 -12.52 -4.37
C ARG A 161 5.96 -12.05 -5.77
N THR A 162 6.97 -11.81 -6.59
CA THR A 162 6.82 -11.25 -7.94
C THR A 162 5.84 -12.05 -8.79
N ARG A 163 5.87 -13.39 -8.73
CA ARG A 163 4.93 -14.23 -9.49
C ARG A 163 3.48 -14.01 -9.07
N ALA A 164 3.22 -13.81 -7.77
CA ALA A 164 1.88 -13.47 -7.29
C ALA A 164 1.48 -12.07 -7.78
N PHE A 165 2.35 -11.08 -7.61
CA PHE A 165 2.11 -9.71 -8.04
C PHE A 165 1.78 -9.59 -9.53
N GLN A 166 2.53 -10.28 -10.40
CA GLN A 166 2.27 -10.29 -11.84
C GLN A 166 0.89 -10.85 -12.19
N ARG A 167 0.45 -11.92 -11.52
CA ARG A 167 -0.90 -12.49 -11.71
C ARG A 167 -2.00 -11.58 -11.19
N MET A 168 -1.81 -11.02 -10.00
CA MET A 168 -2.73 -10.03 -9.42
C MET A 168 -2.94 -8.86 -10.39
N TYR A 169 -1.83 -8.40 -10.94
CA TYR A 169 -1.84 -7.25 -11.82
C TYR A 169 -2.47 -7.56 -13.19
N ALA A 170 -2.16 -8.72 -13.77
CA ALA A 170 -2.75 -9.15 -15.04
C ALA A 170 -4.28 -9.19 -14.97
N ALA A 171 -4.84 -9.58 -13.84
CA ALA A 171 -6.29 -9.64 -13.64
C ALA A 171 -7.00 -8.27 -13.53
N CYS A 172 -6.26 -7.16 -13.46
CA CYS A 172 -6.83 -5.82 -13.57
C CYS A 172 -7.29 -5.48 -14.99
N PHE A 173 -6.98 -6.31 -15.98
CA PHE A 173 -7.25 -6.06 -17.40
C PHE A 173 -8.20 -7.06 -18.00
N ASN A 174 -8.98 -6.59 -18.96
CA ASN A 174 -9.74 -7.43 -19.88
C ASN A 174 -8.81 -8.08 -20.92
N PRO A 175 -9.27 -9.12 -21.65
CA PRO A 175 -8.49 -9.73 -22.72
C PRO A 175 -8.04 -8.77 -23.84
N ASP A 176 -8.79 -7.70 -24.08
CA ASP A 176 -8.46 -6.62 -25.02
C ASP A 176 -7.43 -5.63 -24.49
N GLY A 177 -6.98 -5.79 -23.23
CA GLY A 177 -6.02 -4.93 -22.58
C GLY A 177 -6.60 -3.67 -21.94
N SER A 178 -7.92 -3.47 -21.99
CA SER A 178 -8.60 -2.39 -21.26
C SER A 178 -8.67 -2.67 -19.76
N LEU A 179 -8.80 -1.63 -18.93
CA LEU A 179 -8.94 -1.78 -17.50
C LEU A 179 -10.35 -2.24 -17.11
N ARG A 180 -10.44 -3.24 -16.23
CA ARG A 180 -11.71 -3.70 -15.64
C ARG A 180 -12.26 -2.68 -14.64
N PHE A 181 -11.39 -1.93 -13.98
CA PHE A 181 -11.73 -0.87 -13.04
C PHE A 181 -10.63 0.19 -13.03
N ARG A 182 -10.99 1.45 -12.71
CA ARG A 182 -10.08 2.59 -12.71
C ARG A 182 -9.93 3.25 -11.35
N ASN A 183 -10.88 3.04 -10.45
CA ASN A 183 -10.85 3.68 -9.14
C ASN A 183 -9.69 3.17 -8.30
N LEU A 184 -8.90 4.09 -7.72
CA LEU A 184 -7.71 3.74 -6.96
C LEU A 184 -8.02 2.97 -5.67
N PHE A 185 -9.16 3.23 -5.02
CA PHE A 185 -9.57 2.47 -3.84
C PHE A 185 -10.01 1.06 -4.19
N LEU A 186 -10.68 0.86 -5.34
CA LEU A 186 -10.96 -0.50 -5.83
C LEU A 186 -9.66 -1.23 -6.17
N ALA A 187 -8.68 -0.55 -6.78
CA ALA A 187 -7.38 -1.15 -7.04
C ALA A 187 -6.67 -1.57 -5.74
N GLU A 188 -6.67 -0.72 -4.70
CA GLU A 188 -6.10 -1.06 -3.41
C GLU A 188 -6.81 -2.26 -2.76
N GLU A 189 -8.15 -2.27 -2.74
CA GLU A 189 -8.93 -3.42 -2.26
C GLU A 189 -8.67 -4.68 -3.09
N PHE A 190 -8.53 -4.55 -4.40
CA PHE A 190 -8.21 -5.66 -5.29
C PHE A 190 -6.87 -6.31 -4.94
N PHE A 191 -5.83 -5.51 -4.76
CA PHE A 191 -4.51 -6.02 -4.38
C PHE A 191 -4.52 -6.65 -2.98
N ASN A 192 -5.29 -6.11 -2.03
CA ASN A 192 -5.45 -6.71 -0.71
C ASN A 192 -6.07 -8.11 -0.79
N HIS A 193 -7.19 -8.26 -1.47
CA HIS A 193 -7.86 -9.57 -1.60
C HIS A 193 -7.04 -10.56 -2.42
N THR A 194 -6.46 -10.12 -3.53
CA THR A 194 -5.69 -11.02 -4.41
C THR A 194 -4.41 -11.51 -3.77
N ALA A 195 -3.74 -10.71 -2.94
CA ALA A 195 -2.60 -11.16 -2.16
C ALA A 195 -2.98 -12.39 -1.29
N LEU A 196 -4.17 -12.37 -0.70
CA LEU A 196 -4.68 -13.46 0.15
C LEU A 196 -5.18 -14.67 -0.66
N ILE A 197 -5.63 -14.47 -1.88
CA ILE A 197 -5.93 -15.59 -2.79
C ILE A 197 -4.65 -16.38 -3.09
N PHE A 198 -3.52 -15.70 -3.26
CA PHE A 198 -2.26 -16.36 -3.62
C PHE A 198 -1.50 -17.00 -2.48
N GLY A 199 -1.70 -16.55 -1.23
CA GLY A 199 -1.02 -17.11 -0.06
C GLY A 199 -1.39 -16.45 1.25
N LYS A 200 -0.74 -16.89 2.32
CA LYS A 200 -0.86 -16.31 3.66
C LYS A 200 -0.20 -14.93 3.72
N TYR A 201 -0.51 -14.19 4.77
CA TYR A 201 0.02 -12.86 5.07
C TYR A 201 0.50 -12.75 6.50
N ALA A 202 1.61 -12.03 6.72
CA ALA A 202 2.12 -11.68 8.04
C ALA A 202 2.49 -10.21 8.17
N THR A 203 2.17 -9.61 9.34
CA THR A 203 2.82 -8.40 9.84
C THR A 203 3.88 -8.80 10.86
N LEU A 204 5.14 -8.42 10.62
CA LEU A 204 6.28 -8.75 11.45
C LEU A 204 6.70 -7.55 12.35
N PRO A 205 7.32 -7.79 13.52
CA PRO A 205 7.64 -6.74 14.49
C PRO A 205 8.90 -5.94 14.12
N TYR A 206 8.98 -5.45 12.87
CA TYR A 206 10.09 -4.66 12.37
C TYR A 206 9.60 -3.32 11.83
N PHE A 207 10.41 -2.27 11.99
CA PHE A 207 10.13 -1.00 11.32
C PHE A 207 10.30 -1.18 9.82
N TYR A 208 9.21 -0.95 9.11
CA TYR A 208 9.11 -1.31 7.69
C TYR A 208 8.89 -0.11 6.78
N SER A 209 8.06 0.85 7.19
CA SER A 209 7.75 1.99 6.34
C SER A 209 7.41 3.24 7.15
N ALA A 210 7.83 4.40 6.64
CA ALA A 210 7.38 5.71 7.11
C ALA A 210 6.58 6.41 6.00
N ARG A 211 5.33 6.76 6.31
CA ARG A 211 4.39 7.38 5.37
C ARG A 211 4.19 8.85 5.66
N GLU A 212 4.36 9.70 4.65
CA GLU A 212 4.14 11.14 4.80
C GLU A 212 2.66 11.45 5.03
N HIS A 213 2.35 12.29 6.01
CA HIS A 213 1.01 12.85 6.15
C HIS A 213 0.89 14.10 5.31
N ILE A 214 0.32 13.96 4.11
CA ILE A 214 0.11 15.04 3.16
C ILE A 214 -1.37 15.42 3.06
N THR A 215 -1.63 16.67 2.68
CA THR A 215 -2.92 17.16 2.18
C THR A 215 -2.89 17.19 0.67
N GLY A 216 -4.02 16.98 0.01
CA GLY A 216 -4.10 16.94 -1.47
C GLY A 216 -3.62 15.61 -2.05
N SER A 217 -3.71 14.52 -1.29
CA SER A 217 -3.41 13.17 -1.81
C SER A 217 -4.47 12.71 -2.82
N ALA A 218 -4.11 11.78 -3.70
CA ALA A 218 -5.06 11.15 -4.62
C ALA A 218 -6.28 10.56 -3.91
N ALA A 219 -6.12 10.12 -2.65
CA ALA A 219 -7.19 9.60 -1.82
C ALA A 219 -8.29 10.64 -1.50
N GLU A 220 -7.97 11.95 -1.49
CA GLU A 220 -8.95 13.01 -1.20
C GLU A 220 -9.90 13.25 -2.39
N THR A 221 -9.46 12.97 -3.60
CA THR A 221 -10.23 13.18 -4.84
C THR A 221 -10.84 11.89 -5.39
N THR A 222 -10.42 10.73 -4.88
CA THR A 222 -10.91 9.42 -5.32
C THR A 222 -12.30 9.14 -4.73
N VAL A 223 -13.22 8.65 -5.57
CA VAL A 223 -14.58 8.27 -5.16
C VAL A 223 -14.50 7.12 -4.18
N PRO A 224 -15.14 7.22 -2.98
CA PRO A 224 -15.14 6.15 -2.00
C PRO A 224 -15.80 4.85 -2.50
N VAL A 225 -15.29 3.70 -2.10
CA VAL A 225 -15.82 2.39 -2.50
C VAL A 225 -17.31 2.24 -2.13
N SER A 226 -17.75 2.79 -1.00
CA SER A 226 -19.16 2.78 -0.60
C SER A 226 -20.08 3.47 -1.62
N VAL A 227 -19.60 4.51 -2.30
CA VAL A 227 -20.35 5.21 -3.36
C VAL A 227 -20.33 4.36 -4.65
N ILE A 228 -19.19 3.74 -4.96
CA ILE A 228 -19.07 2.86 -6.13
C ILE A 228 -20.04 1.68 -6.04
N LYS A 229 -20.11 1.04 -4.88
CA LYS A 229 -21.01 -0.10 -4.61
C LYS A 229 -22.50 0.21 -4.80
N THR A 230 -22.91 1.43 -4.53
CA THR A 230 -24.35 1.81 -4.50
C THR A 230 -24.81 2.63 -5.70
N SER A 231 -23.88 3.19 -6.49
CA SER A 231 -24.20 4.09 -7.60
C SER A 231 -24.28 3.37 -8.93
N HIS A 232 -25.36 3.57 -9.67
CA HIS A 232 -25.53 3.05 -11.05
C HIS A 232 -24.39 3.48 -11.98
N LYS A 233 -23.82 4.67 -11.76
CA LYS A 233 -22.72 5.23 -12.57
C LYS A 233 -21.46 4.33 -12.57
N TYR A 234 -21.23 3.61 -11.48
CA TYR A 234 -20.01 2.79 -11.30
C TYR A 234 -20.29 1.28 -11.34
N ARG A 235 -21.51 0.87 -11.76
CA ARG A 235 -21.93 -0.54 -11.76
C ARG A 235 -20.98 -1.43 -12.55
N GLU A 236 -20.65 -1.04 -13.78
CA GLU A 236 -19.76 -1.82 -14.65
C GLU A 236 -18.36 -1.97 -14.05
N GLU A 237 -17.83 -0.87 -13.50
CA GLU A 237 -16.53 -0.87 -12.85
C GLU A 237 -16.50 -1.80 -11.64
N TYR A 238 -17.53 -1.75 -10.81
CA TYR A 238 -17.65 -2.63 -9.64
C TYR A 238 -17.87 -4.09 -10.03
N GLN A 239 -18.65 -4.36 -11.05
CA GLN A 239 -18.81 -5.72 -11.58
C GLN A 239 -17.49 -6.25 -12.16
N GLY A 240 -16.74 -5.44 -12.88
CA GLY A 240 -15.40 -5.81 -13.37
C GLY A 240 -14.44 -6.18 -12.24
N PHE A 241 -14.48 -5.44 -11.12
CA PHE A 241 -13.72 -5.74 -9.91
C PHE A 241 -14.12 -7.09 -9.28
N LEU A 242 -15.43 -7.34 -9.10
CA LEU A 242 -15.93 -8.59 -8.53
C LEU A 242 -15.59 -9.79 -9.42
N LEU A 243 -15.77 -9.65 -10.73
CA LEU A 243 -15.47 -10.70 -11.70
C LEU A 243 -13.99 -11.05 -11.71
N ALA A 244 -13.10 -10.04 -11.70
CA ALA A 244 -11.66 -10.27 -11.66
C ALA A 244 -11.20 -11.05 -10.41
N LEU A 245 -11.76 -10.74 -9.24
CA LEU A 245 -11.50 -11.50 -8.01
C LEU A 245 -12.02 -12.94 -8.11
N SER A 246 -13.22 -13.12 -8.66
CA SER A 246 -13.86 -14.43 -8.78
C SER A 246 -13.11 -15.34 -9.75
N GLU A 247 -12.63 -14.82 -10.87
CA GLU A 247 -11.81 -15.57 -11.83
C GLU A 247 -10.51 -16.07 -11.19
N LEU A 248 -9.85 -15.21 -10.39
CA LEU A 248 -8.62 -15.61 -9.67
C LEU A 248 -8.90 -16.66 -8.60
N LEU A 249 -10.00 -16.51 -7.85
CA LEU A 249 -10.39 -17.46 -6.82
C LEU A 249 -10.74 -18.82 -7.42
N ALA A 250 -11.61 -18.84 -8.45
CA ALA A 250 -11.98 -20.05 -9.16
C ALA A 250 -10.76 -20.79 -9.72
N ALA A 251 -9.87 -20.08 -10.40
CA ALA A 251 -8.64 -20.65 -10.95
C ALA A 251 -7.68 -21.19 -9.85
N ARG A 252 -7.73 -20.62 -8.64
CA ARG A 252 -6.87 -21.04 -7.52
C ARG A 252 -7.39 -22.28 -6.81
N GLU A 253 -8.70 -22.41 -6.67
CA GLU A 253 -9.35 -23.50 -5.94
C GLU A 253 -9.84 -24.64 -6.86
N GLY A 254 -9.90 -24.40 -8.17
CA GLY A 254 -10.49 -25.35 -9.13
C GLY A 254 -12.01 -25.36 -9.10
N ASP A 255 -12.61 -24.27 -8.59
CA ASP A 255 -14.05 -24.09 -8.49
C ASP A 255 -14.67 -23.58 -9.79
N THR A 256 -16.02 -23.60 -9.84
CA THR A 256 -16.74 -22.89 -10.90
C THR A 256 -16.65 -21.38 -10.70
N LEU A 257 -16.74 -20.62 -11.79
CA LEU A 257 -16.79 -19.16 -11.71
C LEU A 257 -18.04 -18.68 -10.94
N GLU A 258 -19.16 -19.37 -11.05
CA GLU A 258 -20.42 -19.06 -10.38
C GLU A 258 -20.29 -19.16 -8.85
N ASP A 259 -19.70 -20.26 -8.35
CA ASP A 259 -19.47 -20.47 -6.91
C ASP A 259 -18.49 -19.44 -6.34
N ALA A 260 -17.39 -19.17 -7.06
CA ALA A 260 -16.43 -18.15 -6.69
C ALA A 260 -17.06 -16.74 -6.68
N PHE A 261 -17.87 -16.41 -7.69
CA PHE A 261 -18.55 -15.12 -7.77
C PHE A 261 -19.58 -14.93 -6.65
N SER A 262 -20.39 -15.97 -6.37
CA SER A 262 -21.32 -15.96 -5.25
C SER A 262 -20.60 -15.71 -3.91
N PHE A 263 -19.47 -16.38 -3.69
CA PHE A 263 -18.66 -16.18 -2.49
C PHE A 263 -18.09 -14.74 -2.41
N ILE A 264 -17.46 -14.24 -3.48
CA ILE A 264 -16.90 -12.88 -3.53
C ILE A 264 -18.00 -11.83 -3.29
N CYS A 265 -19.18 -11.96 -3.86
CA CYS A 265 -20.31 -11.10 -3.57
C CYS A 265 -20.67 -11.13 -2.09
N SER A 266 -20.77 -12.32 -1.50
CA SER A 266 -21.14 -12.48 -0.09
C SER A 266 -20.18 -11.77 0.88
N ILE A 267 -18.87 -11.84 0.64
CA ILE A 267 -17.88 -11.15 1.48
C ILE A 267 -17.82 -9.66 1.20
N SER A 268 -18.11 -9.23 -0.04
CA SER A 268 -18.10 -7.81 -0.42
C SER A 268 -19.30 -7.04 0.15
N ASP A 269 -20.43 -7.68 0.34
CA ASP A 269 -21.64 -7.09 0.93
C ASP A 269 -21.64 -7.11 2.47
N MET A 270 -20.72 -7.85 3.07
CA MET A 270 -20.61 -7.87 4.52
C MET A 270 -20.17 -6.49 5.05
N PRO A 271 -20.79 -5.98 6.13
CA PRO A 271 -20.36 -4.73 6.75
C PRO A 271 -18.92 -4.92 7.26
N LYS A 272 -17.99 -4.18 6.68
CA LYS A 272 -16.66 -4.02 7.29
C LYS A 272 -16.88 -3.33 8.64
N ASP A 273 -16.11 -3.66 9.67
CA ASP A 273 -16.16 -3.05 11.02
C ASP A 273 -15.72 -1.56 10.99
N THR A 274 -16.26 -0.83 10.03
CA THR A 274 -15.98 0.59 9.73
C THR A 274 -16.97 1.53 10.41
N ALA A 275 -17.93 1.00 11.18
CA ALA A 275 -18.94 1.84 11.85
C ALA A 275 -18.28 2.92 12.75
N GLU A 276 -17.17 2.59 13.40
CA GLU A 276 -16.37 3.55 14.18
C GLU A 276 -15.65 4.60 13.32
N ILE A 277 -15.30 4.23 12.07
CA ILE A 277 -14.62 5.11 11.09
C ILE A 277 -15.64 6.05 10.45
N SER A 278 -16.86 5.61 10.18
CA SER A 278 -17.92 6.40 9.52
C SER A 278 -18.35 7.60 10.35
N GLY A 279 -18.57 7.43 11.66
CA GLY A 279 -18.92 8.54 12.56
C GLY A 279 -17.78 9.57 12.70
N LYS A 280 -16.55 9.10 12.87
CA LYS A 280 -15.36 9.96 12.95
C LYS A 280 -15.07 10.69 11.62
N ARG A 281 -15.32 10.04 10.49
CA ARG A 281 -15.13 10.63 9.15
C ARG A 281 -16.14 11.75 8.89
N LYS A 282 -17.41 11.57 9.24
CA LYS A 282 -18.44 12.63 9.13
C LYS A 282 -18.11 13.83 10.02
N ILE A 283 -17.62 13.61 11.23
CA ILE A 283 -17.17 14.68 12.14
C ILE A 283 -15.94 15.38 11.56
N MET A 284 -14.97 14.63 11.01
CA MET A 284 -13.80 15.21 10.36
C MET A 284 -14.17 16.02 9.12
N GLU A 285 -15.02 15.52 8.24
CA GLU A 285 -15.51 16.24 7.06
C GLU A 285 -16.25 17.52 7.45
N PHE A 286 -17.11 17.47 8.48
CA PHE A 286 -17.80 18.64 9.01
C PHE A 286 -16.80 19.66 9.58
N THR A 287 -15.84 19.23 10.37
CA THR A 287 -14.85 20.13 10.99
C THR A 287 -13.80 20.65 10.00
N HIS A 288 -13.53 19.95 8.88
CA HIS A 288 -12.70 20.45 7.78
C HIS A 288 -13.38 21.60 7.02
N LYS A 289 -14.69 21.54 6.85
CA LYS A 289 -15.48 22.59 6.18
C LYS A 289 -15.62 23.87 7.02
N HIS A 290 -15.36 23.79 8.32
CA HIS A 290 -15.49 24.92 9.25
C HIS A 290 -14.13 25.34 9.82
N PRO A 291 -13.53 26.46 9.35
CA PRO A 291 -12.18 26.90 9.76
C PRO A 291 -12.01 27.03 11.28
N LEU A 292 -13.06 27.46 11.99
CA LEU A 292 -13.06 27.63 13.45
C LEU A 292 -12.97 26.29 14.21
N LEU A 293 -13.31 25.16 13.57
CA LEU A 293 -13.28 23.84 14.21
C LEU A 293 -12.02 23.04 13.85
N ARG A 294 -11.11 23.56 13.04
CA ARG A 294 -9.85 22.87 12.68
C ARG A 294 -8.98 22.53 13.91
N TRP A 295 -9.07 23.32 14.97
CA TRP A 295 -8.36 23.04 16.22
C TRP A 295 -8.87 21.77 16.91
N VAL A 296 -10.18 21.46 16.81
CA VAL A 296 -10.79 20.22 17.36
C VAL A 296 -10.18 18.99 16.69
N ASN A 297 -10.04 19.02 15.36
CA ASN A 297 -9.37 17.95 14.62
C ASN A 297 -7.90 17.80 15.02
N ARG A 298 -7.20 18.90 15.23
CA ARG A 298 -5.79 18.84 15.70
C ARG A 298 -5.68 18.19 17.07
N LEU A 299 -6.59 18.53 18.00
CA LEU A 299 -6.63 17.96 19.34
C LEU A 299 -7.02 16.48 19.31
N ALA A 300 -8.01 16.10 18.48
CA ALA A 300 -8.43 14.72 18.31
C ALA A 300 -7.32 13.85 17.74
N ASN A 301 -6.63 14.34 16.69
CA ASN A 301 -5.48 13.66 16.11
C ASN A 301 -4.30 13.54 17.09
N TRP A 302 -4.03 14.59 17.85
CA TRP A 302 -3.00 14.55 18.90
C TRP A 302 -3.32 13.49 19.96
N ARG A 303 -4.58 13.46 20.47
CA ARG A 303 -5.04 12.45 21.44
C ARG A 303 -4.99 11.04 20.87
N TYR A 304 -5.38 10.84 19.62
CA TYR A 304 -5.30 9.56 18.93
C TYR A 304 -3.84 9.07 18.85
N ASN A 305 -2.94 9.95 18.43
CA ASN A 305 -1.51 9.64 18.34
C ASN A 305 -0.90 9.33 19.71
N GLN A 306 -1.28 10.06 20.78
CA GLN A 306 -0.80 9.79 22.15
C GLN A 306 -1.34 8.43 22.67
N LYS A 307 -2.59 8.07 22.38
CA LYS A 307 -3.11 6.74 22.69
C LYS A 307 -2.37 5.64 21.94
N GLY A 308 -2.10 5.87 20.65
CA GLY A 308 -1.30 4.97 19.84
C GLY A 308 0.10 4.75 20.41
N LEU A 309 0.81 5.82 20.73
CA LEU A 309 2.14 5.74 21.36
C LEU A 309 2.10 4.96 22.68
N LYS A 310 1.08 5.16 23.53
CA LYS A 310 0.94 4.40 24.78
C LYS A 310 0.69 2.91 24.52
N ALA A 311 -0.18 2.58 23.56
CA ALA A 311 -0.48 1.20 23.21
C ALA A 311 0.77 0.47 22.72
N VAL A 312 1.52 1.11 21.82
CA VAL A 312 2.74 0.52 21.25
C VAL A 312 3.87 0.38 22.27
N ARG A 313 4.02 1.33 23.21
CA ARG A 313 5.02 1.24 24.31
C ARG A 313 4.78 0.04 25.23
N GLY A 314 3.55 -0.45 25.32
CA GLY A 314 3.21 -1.65 26.07
C GLY A 314 3.45 -2.96 25.31
N MET A 315 3.73 -2.93 24.00
CA MET A 315 4.00 -4.13 23.22
C MET A 315 5.46 -4.53 23.31
N GLN A 316 5.72 -5.84 23.47
CA GLN A 316 7.10 -6.35 23.55
C GLN A 316 7.92 -6.05 22.29
N SER A 317 7.27 -6.02 21.12
CA SER A 317 7.88 -5.74 19.83
C SER A 317 8.23 -4.26 19.61
N TYR A 318 7.71 -3.34 20.42
CA TYR A 318 7.87 -1.91 20.20
C TYR A 318 9.34 -1.42 20.16
N PRO A 319 10.22 -1.82 21.06
CA PRO A 319 11.62 -1.39 21.06
C PRO A 319 12.37 -1.82 19.78
N CYS A 320 11.99 -2.97 19.20
CA CYS A 320 12.61 -3.49 17.99
C CYS A 320 12.02 -2.89 16.71
N THR A 321 10.79 -2.33 16.80
CA THR A 321 10.04 -1.85 15.65
C THR A 321 10.52 -0.50 15.13
N PHE A 322 10.90 0.41 16.03
CA PHE A 322 11.21 1.81 15.68
C PHE A 322 12.66 2.14 16.04
N SER A 323 13.56 1.45 15.36
CA SER A 323 14.99 1.67 15.49
C SER A 323 15.34 3.14 15.24
N THR A 324 16.21 3.69 16.06
CA THR A 324 16.66 5.07 15.95
C THR A 324 17.47 5.32 14.67
N PRO A 325 18.40 4.46 14.25
CA PRO A 325 19.20 4.67 13.05
C PRO A 325 18.37 4.88 11.78
N GLU A 326 17.39 4.03 11.54
CA GLU A 326 16.55 4.15 10.33
C GLU A 326 15.69 5.43 10.34
N LYS A 327 15.21 5.87 11.52
CA LYS A 327 14.50 7.13 11.62
C LYS A 327 15.42 8.32 11.36
N GLU A 328 16.65 8.28 11.82
CA GLU A 328 17.65 9.32 11.58
C GLU A 328 18.01 9.43 10.09
N GLU A 329 18.11 8.30 9.38
CA GLU A 329 18.34 8.30 7.94
C GLU A 329 17.16 8.95 7.18
N ILE A 330 15.90 8.64 7.56
CA ILE A 330 14.71 9.26 6.99
C ILE A 330 14.70 10.77 7.30
N ILE A 331 15.03 11.18 8.53
CA ILE A 331 15.12 12.60 8.90
C ILE A 331 16.13 13.31 8.03
N LYS A 332 17.35 12.76 7.87
CA LYS A 332 18.38 13.32 7.00
C LYS A 332 17.90 13.45 5.55
N ALA A 333 17.23 12.44 5.01
CA ALA A 333 16.70 12.50 3.66
C ALA A 333 15.65 13.61 3.49
N ILE A 334 14.85 13.89 4.51
CA ILE A 334 13.83 14.96 4.49
C ILE A 334 14.48 16.35 4.64
N GLU A 335 15.53 16.48 5.44
CA GLU A 335 16.20 17.77 5.71
C GLU A 335 17.10 18.22 4.55
N HIS A 336 17.56 17.30 3.71
CA HIS A 336 18.42 17.59 2.55
C HIS A 336 17.66 17.72 1.23
N SER A 337 16.33 17.57 1.25
CA SER A 337 15.46 17.60 0.04
C SER A 337 14.88 18.98 -0.32
#